data_ff879c77e816bb9148a8ed39212b1500
#
_entry.id   ff879c77e816bb9148a8ed39212b1500
#
_cell.length_a   1.000
_cell.length_b   1.000
_cell.length_c   1.000
_cell.angle_alpha   90.00
_cell.angle_beta   90.00
_cell.angle_gamma   90.00
#
_symmetry.space_group_name_H-M   'P 1'
#
loop_
_entity.id
_entity.type
_entity.pdbx_description
1 polymer ?
#
loop_
_entity_poly.entity_id
_entity_poly.type
_entity_poly.pdbx_seq_one_letter_code
_entity_poly.pdbx_strand_id
1 'polypeptide(L)'
;MTRPPDASRSGGQRQRPRPKSGRPDGKTVGRHELSRHARFAVISPEVGVLDEAAMNQALAGDPAAFELLAAMTSATDERLRAAAAALAARIVLDRARAGSASMRGSSRLRSVRGALDGDFDMDATIEGIVTARADGRPVTLDDLSTLHWAMPRTAFAVVVDRSGSMTGARLAAAAIVAAACALRAPREHAVLSFAASVDVIRPLVSDMTPDAVAERLLRLRGHGITRLADALTAAREQLAHARAQRQVVILLSDCRTTDDDDTVPTARSLQELIILAPADDHEQAAHLAGQAGARWAELTSPLDAAAALDRLLTAQAAPV
;
A
#
# COMPACT_ATOMS: atom_id res chain seq x y z
N MET A 1 70.17 31.71 11.04
CA MET A 1 69.60 31.77 9.69
C MET A 1 69.41 30.36 9.21
N THR A 2 68.25 29.80 9.46
CA THR A 2 67.94 28.43 9.02
C THR A 2 66.44 28.41 8.68
N ARG A 3 66.12 28.15 7.43
CA ARG A 3 64.82 28.15 6.80
C ARG A 3 64.13 26.84 7.11
N PRO A 4 62.82 26.80 7.47
CA PRO A 4 62.11 25.54 7.65
C PRO A 4 61.59 24.99 6.32
N PRO A 5 61.34 23.66 6.21
CA PRO A 5 60.92 23.01 4.96
C PRO A 5 59.40 23.10 4.74
N ASP A 6 59.07 23.18 3.47
CA ASP A 6 57.77 23.25 2.84
C ASP A 6 57.01 21.94 3.03
N ALA A 7 55.81 21.98 3.58
CA ALA A 7 54.92 20.83 3.73
C ALA A 7 53.80 20.90 2.69
N SER A 8 54.01 20.22 1.57
CA SER A 8 53.00 19.97 0.55
C SER A 8 51.90 19.01 1.09
N ARG A 9 50.73 19.57 1.36
CA ARG A 9 49.51 18.77 1.66
C ARG A 9 48.88 18.29 0.37
N SER A 10 49.04 17.02 0.07
CA SER A 10 48.27 16.28 -0.93
C SER A 10 46.84 16.06 -0.41
N GLY A 11 45.87 16.79 -0.96
CA GLY A 11 44.46 16.62 -0.71
C GLY A 11 43.94 15.35 -1.40
N GLY A 12 43.85 14.25 -0.66
CA GLY A 12 43.15 13.04 -1.13
C GLY A 12 41.64 13.29 -1.16
N GLN A 13 41.08 13.52 -2.33
CA GLN A 13 39.64 13.47 -2.55
C GLN A 13 39.14 12.04 -2.29
N ARG A 14 38.48 11.83 -1.17
CA ARG A 14 37.70 10.62 -0.91
C ARG A 14 36.51 10.60 -1.87
N GLN A 15 36.60 9.81 -2.95
CA GLN A 15 35.49 9.47 -3.80
C GLN A 15 34.42 8.77 -2.96
N ARG A 16 33.25 9.39 -2.87
CA ARG A 16 32.05 8.74 -2.33
C ARG A 16 31.71 7.53 -3.21
N PRO A 17 31.45 6.35 -2.62
CA PRO A 17 31.04 5.20 -3.41
C PRO A 17 29.70 5.51 -4.11
N ARG A 18 29.66 5.35 -5.44
CA ARG A 18 28.43 5.39 -6.24
C ARG A 18 27.52 4.29 -5.71
N PRO A 19 26.20 4.56 -5.53
CA PRO A 19 25.26 3.52 -5.20
C PRO A 19 25.28 2.47 -6.33
N LYS A 20 25.63 1.24 -5.97
CA LYS A 20 25.52 0.10 -6.89
C LYS A 20 24.02 -0.02 -7.23
N SER A 21 23.69 0.20 -8.50
CA SER A 21 22.40 -0.18 -9.05
C SER A 21 22.23 -1.68 -8.81
N GLY A 22 21.42 -2.05 -7.82
CA GLY A 22 21.10 -3.42 -7.51
C GLY A 22 20.47 -4.05 -8.75
N ARG A 23 21.17 -4.99 -9.39
CA ARG A 23 20.54 -5.94 -10.29
C ARG A 23 19.43 -6.64 -9.50
N PRO A 24 18.22 -6.76 -10.01
CA PRO A 24 17.21 -7.58 -9.38
C PRO A 24 17.67 -9.03 -9.45
N ASP A 25 18.07 -9.62 -8.34
CA ASP A 25 18.31 -11.07 -8.19
C ASP A 25 16.94 -11.79 -8.21
N GLY A 26 16.25 -11.70 -9.33
CA GLY A 26 15.00 -12.41 -9.56
C GLY A 26 15.28 -13.66 -10.37
N LYS A 27 15.17 -14.84 -9.76
CA LYS A 27 15.16 -16.12 -10.49
C LYS A 27 14.04 -16.05 -11.54
N THR A 28 14.40 -16.07 -12.81
CA THR A 28 13.43 -16.06 -13.91
C THR A 28 12.77 -17.43 -14.05
N VAL A 29 11.49 -17.44 -14.42
CA VAL A 29 10.67 -18.65 -14.60
C VAL A 29 10.68 -19.02 -16.08
N GLY A 30 11.15 -20.23 -16.38
CA GLY A 30 11.21 -20.75 -17.76
C GLY A 30 9.81 -21.15 -18.28
N ARG A 31 9.64 -21.11 -19.63
CA ARG A 31 8.38 -21.54 -20.27
C ARG A 31 7.97 -22.98 -19.88
N HIS A 32 8.93 -23.87 -19.71
CA HIS A 32 8.67 -25.24 -19.27
C HIS A 32 8.07 -25.30 -17.85
N GLU A 33 8.50 -24.42 -16.96
CA GLU A 33 7.96 -24.33 -15.61
C GLU A 33 6.54 -23.72 -15.62
N LEU A 34 6.34 -22.68 -16.41
CA LEU A 34 5.01 -22.08 -16.64
C LEU A 34 4.02 -23.07 -17.26
N SER A 35 4.48 -23.98 -18.15
CA SER A 35 3.62 -24.98 -18.80
C SER A 35 3.08 -26.05 -17.85
N ARG A 36 3.54 -26.13 -16.62
CA ARG A 36 2.95 -26.98 -15.57
C ARG A 36 1.57 -26.48 -15.13
N HIS A 37 1.27 -25.20 -15.35
CA HIS A 37 -0.06 -24.67 -15.10
C HIS A 37 -1.00 -25.07 -16.25
N ALA A 38 -2.10 -25.73 -15.92
CA ALA A 38 -3.02 -26.33 -16.90
C ALA A 38 -3.52 -25.35 -17.97
N ARG A 39 -3.67 -24.06 -17.61
CA ARG A 39 -4.18 -23.03 -18.53
C ARG A 39 -3.11 -22.27 -19.29
N PHE A 40 -1.83 -22.53 -19.02
CA PHE A 40 -0.73 -21.76 -19.63
C PHE A 40 -0.75 -21.83 -21.16
N ALA A 41 -0.98 -23.02 -21.74
CA ALA A 41 -1.00 -23.21 -23.19
C ALA A 41 -2.10 -22.40 -23.91
N VAL A 42 -3.23 -22.17 -23.23
CA VAL A 42 -4.33 -21.33 -23.75
C VAL A 42 -4.00 -19.85 -23.60
N ILE A 43 -3.41 -19.47 -22.48
CA ILE A 43 -3.10 -18.08 -22.13
C ILE A 43 -1.86 -17.57 -22.87
N SER A 44 -0.89 -18.43 -23.11
CA SER A 44 0.33 -18.12 -23.89
C SER A 44 0.58 -19.19 -24.94
N PRO A 45 -0.21 -19.18 -26.05
CA PRO A 45 -0.09 -20.21 -27.09
C PRO A 45 1.26 -20.19 -27.79
N GLU A 46 1.84 -19.00 -27.95
CA GLU A 46 3.13 -18.81 -28.63
C GLU A 46 4.15 -18.15 -27.69
N VAL A 47 5.43 -18.19 -28.09
CA VAL A 47 6.51 -17.53 -27.35
C VAL A 47 6.32 -16.02 -27.42
N GLY A 48 6.34 -15.34 -26.29
CA GLY A 48 6.18 -13.88 -26.19
C GLY A 48 4.75 -13.38 -26.34
N VAL A 49 3.76 -14.26 -26.52
CA VAL A 49 2.36 -13.89 -26.66
C VAL A 49 1.61 -14.13 -25.35
N LEU A 50 0.78 -13.17 -24.96
CA LEU A 50 -0.16 -13.24 -23.86
C LEU A 50 -1.57 -12.98 -24.39
N ASP A 51 -2.46 -13.95 -24.30
CA ASP A 51 -3.89 -13.76 -24.55
C ASP A 51 -4.55 -13.17 -23.30
N GLU A 52 -4.79 -11.86 -23.34
CA GLU A 52 -5.39 -11.12 -22.22
C GLU A 52 -6.85 -11.54 -21.96
N ALA A 53 -7.61 -11.91 -23.00
CA ALA A 53 -9.00 -12.34 -22.87
C ALA A 53 -9.07 -13.68 -22.15
N ALA A 54 -8.24 -14.65 -22.57
CA ALA A 54 -8.10 -15.94 -21.92
C ALA A 54 -7.65 -15.81 -20.45
N MET A 55 -6.70 -14.91 -20.18
CA MET A 55 -6.24 -14.62 -18.82
C MET A 55 -7.35 -14.02 -17.96
N ASN A 56 -8.09 -13.02 -18.44
CA ASN A 56 -9.18 -12.39 -17.71
C ASN A 56 -10.31 -13.40 -17.42
N GLN A 57 -10.61 -14.27 -18.36
CA GLN A 57 -11.57 -15.36 -18.15
C GLN A 57 -11.08 -16.35 -17.08
N ALA A 58 -9.81 -16.71 -17.10
CA ALA A 58 -9.22 -17.57 -16.08
C ALA A 58 -9.29 -16.95 -14.69
N LEU A 59 -8.94 -15.67 -14.55
CA LEU A 59 -8.97 -14.93 -13.29
C LEU A 59 -10.39 -14.80 -12.69
N ALA A 60 -11.44 -14.85 -13.52
CA ALA A 60 -12.82 -14.79 -13.05
C ALA A 60 -13.28 -16.09 -12.35
N GLY A 61 -12.66 -17.23 -12.65
CA GLY A 61 -13.14 -18.53 -12.17
C GLY A 61 -12.09 -19.39 -11.46
N ASP A 62 -10.83 -18.97 -11.40
CA ASP A 62 -9.76 -19.83 -10.89
C ASP A 62 -8.70 -19.00 -10.11
N PRO A 63 -8.61 -19.16 -8.79
CA PRO A 63 -7.58 -18.50 -7.98
C PRO A 63 -6.14 -18.81 -8.42
N ALA A 64 -5.90 -20.01 -8.98
CA ALA A 64 -4.58 -20.41 -9.49
C ALA A 64 -4.14 -19.57 -10.71
N ALA A 65 -5.07 -18.89 -11.39
CA ALA A 65 -4.73 -17.98 -12.49
C ALA A 65 -3.94 -16.76 -12.01
N PHE A 66 -4.12 -16.32 -10.75
CA PHE A 66 -3.29 -15.25 -10.15
C PHE A 66 -1.85 -15.71 -9.92
N GLU A 67 -1.65 -16.96 -9.53
CA GLU A 67 -0.31 -17.54 -9.37
C GLU A 67 0.39 -17.62 -10.73
N LEU A 68 -0.33 -18.05 -11.76
CA LEU A 68 0.18 -18.08 -13.12
C LEU A 68 0.55 -16.67 -13.61
N LEU A 69 -0.33 -15.69 -13.45
CA LEU A 69 -0.07 -14.30 -13.85
C LEU A 69 1.17 -13.75 -13.11
N ALA A 70 1.26 -13.96 -11.80
CA ALA A 70 2.43 -13.58 -11.01
C ALA A 70 3.71 -14.29 -11.47
N ALA A 71 3.65 -15.59 -11.78
CA ALA A 71 4.79 -16.34 -12.32
C ALA A 71 5.23 -15.78 -13.70
N MET A 72 4.28 -15.41 -14.56
CA MET A 72 4.56 -14.82 -15.88
C MET A 72 5.22 -13.44 -15.77
N THR A 73 4.99 -12.65 -14.72
CA THR A 73 5.73 -11.38 -14.48
C THR A 73 7.22 -11.60 -14.21
N SER A 74 7.64 -12.83 -13.99
CA SER A 74 9.04 -13.25 -13.83
C SER A 74 9.51 -14.19 -14.95
N ALA A 75 8.78 -14.26 -16.06
CA ALA A 75 9.13 -15.13 -17.17
C ALA A 75 10.51 -14.79 -17.75
N THR A 76 11.22 -15.81 -18.23
CA THR A 76 12.49 -15.65 -18.96
C THR A 76 12.27 -14.88 -20.26
N ASP A 77 11.13 -15.12 -20.92
CA ASP A 77 10.71 -14.38 -22.10
C ASP A 77 10.35 -12.94 -21.74
N GLU A 78 11.10 -11.99 -22.27
CA GLU A 78 10.97 -10.57 -21.94
C GLU A 78 9.63 -9.96 -22.44
N ARG A 79 9.14 -10.40 -23.62
CA ARG A 79 7.86 -9.91 -24.16
C ARG A 79 6.70 -10.41 -23.32
N LEU A 80 6.69 -11.70 -22.99
CA LEU A 80 5.69 -12.29 -22.10
C LEU A 80 5.72 -11.64 -20.73
N ARG A 81 6.92 -11.43 -20.16
CA ARG A 81 7.11 -10.77 -18.87
C ARG A 81 6.54 -9.35 -18.86
N ALA A 82 6.85 -8.55 -19.88
CA ALA A 82 6.37 -7.18 -20.00
C ALA A 82 4.84 -7.13 -20.16
N ALA A 83 4.26 -7.98 -21.02
CA ALA A 83 2.82 -8.07 -21.22
C ALA A 83 2.10 -8.51 -19.93
N ALA A 84 2.62 -9.52 -19.22
CA ALA A 84 2.07 -9.98 -17.95
C ALA A 84 2.13 -8.91 -16.87
N ALA A 85 3.22 -8.16 -16.77
CA ALA A 85 3.36 -7.06 -15.79
C ALA A 85 2.36 -5.93 -16.08
N ALA A 86 2.20 -5.53 -17.34
CA ALA A 86 1.23 -4.50 -17.72
C ALA A 86 -0.22 -4.94 -17.46
N LEU A 87 -0.56 -6.18 -17.80
CA LEU A 87 -1.89 -6.74 -17.51
C LEU A 87 -2.16 -6.82 -16.01
N ALA A 88 -1.19 -7.32 -15.23
CA ALA A 88 -1.31 -7.42 -13.78
C ALA A 88 -1.54 -6.06 -13.11
N ALA A 89 -0.77 -5.03 -13.50
CA ALA A 89 -0.94 -3.68 -12.98
C ALA A 89 -2.33 -3.12 -13.30
N ARG A 90 -2.84 -3.32 -14.53
CA ARG A 90 -4.18 -2.89 -14.94
C ARG A 90 -5.27 -3.59 -14.10
N ILE A 91 -5.19 -4.92 -13.93
CA ILE A 91 -6.15 -5.68 -13.13
C ILE A 91 -6.14 -5.20 -11.67
N VAL A 92 -4.96 -5.00 -11.09
CA VAL A 92 -4.80 -4.50 -9.72
C VAL A 92 -5.49 -3.15 -9.55
N LEU A 93 -5.27 -2.20 -10.46
CA LEU A 93 -5.88 -0.88 -10.40
C LEU A 93 -7.40 -0.92 -10.59
N ASP A 94 -7.89 -1.73 -11.53
CA ASP A 94 -9.33 -1.86 -11.78
C ASP A 94 -10.05 -2.47 -10.57
N ARG A 95 -9.45 -3.46 -9.92
CA ARG A 95 -9.99 -4.05 -8.70
C ARG A 95 -9.93 -3.09 -7.50
N ALA A 96 -8.85 -2.34 -7.39
CA ALA A 96 -8.73 -1.30 -6.37
C ALA A 96 -9.80 -0.21 -6.54
N ARG A 97 -10.09 0.23 -7.77
CA ARG A 97 -11.16 1.19 -8.09
C ARG A 97 -12.54 0.63 -7.78
N ALA A 98 -12.82 -0.59 -8.21
CA ALA A 98 -14.11 -1.25 -7.96
C ALA A 98 -14.41 -1.39 -6.46
N GLY A 99 -13.43 -1.77 -5.65
CA GLY A 99 -13.57 -1.84 -4.19
C GLY A 99 -13.65 -0.47 -3.51
N SER A 100 -13.15 0.59 -4.15
CA SER A 100 -13.18 1.95 -3.59
C SER A 100 -14.48 2.71 -3.89
N ALA A 101 -15.32 2.21 -4.77
CA ALA A 101 -16.58 2.87 -5.18
C ALA A 101 -17.60 2.97 -4.02
N SER A 102 -17.42 2.20 -2.95
CA SER A 102 -18.29 2.20 -1.75
C SER A 102 -17.96 3.31 -0.74
N MET A 103 -16.96 4.15 -0.99
CA MET A 103 -16.51 5.19 -0.04
C MET A 103 -17.50 6.35 0.19
N ARG A 104 -18.77 6.06 0.39
CA ARG A 104 -19.77 7.04 0.85
C ARG A 104 -19.95 7.00 2.37
N GLY A 105 -18.85 6.86 3.14
CA GLY A 105 -18.90 6.72 4.60
C GLY A 105 -18.26 7.91 5.32
N SER A 106 -18.99 8.51 6.28
CA SER A 106 -18.59 9.46 7.32
C SER A 106 -17.69 10.62 6.88
N SER A 107 -18.14 11.39 5.92
CA SER A 107 -17.63 12.75 5.75
C SER A 107 -18.18 13.64 6.87
N ARG A 108 -17.31 14.41 7.51
CA ARG A 108 -17.74 15.48 8.41
C ARG A 108 -18.01 16.74 7.58
N LEU A 109 -19.16 17.37 7.82
CA LEU A 109 -19.39 18.72 7.32
C LEU A 109 -18.36 19.65 7.95
N ARG A 110 -17.63 20.36 7.11
CA ARG A 110 -16.63 21.34 7.51
C ARG A 110 -17.01 22.67 6.90
N SER A 111 -17.12 23.68 7.73
CA SER A 111 -17.30 25.05 7.27
C SER A 111 -16.00 25.59 6.69
N VAL A 112 -16.06 26.14 5.48
CA VAL A 112 -14.93 26.73 4.76
C VAL A 112 -15.32 28.15 4.35
N ARG A 113 -14.52 29.14 4.73
CA ARG A 113 -14.72 30.55 4.37
C ARG A 113 -14.22 30.82 2.96
N GLY A 114 -14.93 31.67 2.23
CA GLY A 114 -14.51 32.16 0.92
C GLY A 114 -14.63 31.16 -0.24
N ALA A 115 -15.21 29.97 0.01
CA ALA A 115 -15.46 29.01 -1.06
C ALA A 115 -16.79 29.31 -1.76
N LEU A 116 -16.82 29.12 -3.10
CA LEU A 116 -18.02 29.33 -3.92
C LEU A 116 -18.80 28.05 -4.19
N ASP A 117 -18.23 26.90 -3.81
CA ASP A 117 -18.81 25.57 -3.96
C ASP A 117 -19.21 25.02 -2.58
N GLY A 118 -20.23 24.18 -2.54
CA GLY A 118 -20.78 23.59 -1.31
C GLY A 118 -22.12 24.21 -0.89
N ASP A 119 -22.73 23.64 0.17
CA ASP A 119 -23.96 24.15 0.76
C ASP A 119 -23.67 25.33 1.70
N PHE A 120 -24.57 26.33 1.76
CA PHE A 120 -24.36 27.48 2.63
C PHE A 120 -24.38 27.10 4.11
N ASP A 121 -23.30 27.48 4.83
CA ASP A 121 -23.28 27.49 6.30
C ASP A 121 -23.89 28.79 6.80
N MET A 122 -25.19 28.76 7.09
CA MET A 122 -25.93 29.93 7.50
C MET A 122 -25.40 30.53 8.80
N ASP A 123 -25.07 29.71 9.79
CA ASP A 123 -24.64 30.20 11.11
C ASP A 123 -23.28 30.90 11.01
N ALA A 124 -22.30 30.27 10.36
CA ALA A 124 -20.97 30.84 10.18
C ALA A 124 -21.00 32.07 9.22
N THR A 125 -21.90 32.09 8.23
CA THR A 125 -22.08 33.21 7.30
C THR A 125 -22.69 34.43 8.02
N ILE A 126 -23.72 34.25 8.87
CA ILE A 126 -24.29 35.31 9.65
C ILE A 126 -23.24 35.92 10.58
N GLU A 127 -22.45 35.12 11.26
CA GLU A 127 -21.34 35.58 12.10
C GLU A 127 -20.34 36.44 11.28
N GLY A 128 -19.96 35.99 10.11
CA GLY A 128 -19.04 36.72 9.20
C GLY A 128 -19.62 38.07 8.76
N ILE A 129 -20.90 38.10 8.40
CA ILE A 129 -21.61 39.33 7.97
C ILE A 129 -21.72 40.33 9.14
N VAL A 130 -22.10 39.85 10.33
CA VAL A 130 -22.21 40.69 11.53
C VAL A 130 -20.88 41.32 11.88
N THR A 131 -19.81 40.53 11.82
CA THR A 131 -18.44 41.02 12.07
C THR A 131 -18.02 42.06 11.06
N ALA A 132 -18.25 41.83 9.75
CA ALA A 132 -17.91 42.77 8.73
C ALA A 132 -18.64 44.13 8.91
N ARG A 133 -19.92 44.09 9.29
CA ARG A 133 -20.71 45.31 9.57
C ARG A 133 -20.27 46.03 10.83
N ALA A 134 -19.91 45.29 11.87
CA ALA A 134 -19.37 45.86 13.11
C ALA A 134 -18.04 46.61 12.87
N ASP A 135 -17.22 46.08 11.95
CA ASP A 135 -15.96 46.70 11.52
C ASP A 135 -16.14 47.83 10.51
N GLY A 136 -17.39 48.15 10.09
CA GLY A 136 -17.70 49.21 9.13
C GLY A 136 -17.21 48.92 7.71
N ARG A 137 -16.96 47.69 7.35
CA ARG A 137 -16.49 47.26 6.02
C ARG A 137 -17.59 46.57 5.21
N PRO A 138 -17.53 46.63 3.88
CA PRO A 138 -18.48 45.88 3.05
C PRO A 138 -18.28 44.37 3.23
N VAL A 139 -19.37 43.61 3.13
CA VAL A 139 -19.35 42.14 3.13
C VAL A 139 -18.68 41.65 1.87
N THR A 140 -17.72 40.74 2.02
CA THR A 140 -16.96 40.11 0.94
C THR A 140 -17.22 38.61 0.91
N LEU A 141 -16.72 37.93 -0.13
CA LEU A 141 -16.80 36.46 -0.22
C LEU A 141 -16.13 35.78 0.97
N ASP A 142 -15.09 36.36 1.53
CA ASP A 142 -14.39 35.81 2.69
C ASP A 142 -15.23 35.81 3.99
N ASP A 143 -16.35 36.58 3.99
CA ASP A 143 -17.30 36.58 5.11
C ASP A 143 -18.38 35.52 4.96
N LEU A 144 -18.46 34.88 3.79
CA LEU A 144 -19.39 33.80 3.52
C LEU A 144 -18.72 32.46 3.83
N SER A 145 -19.51 31.55 4.37
CA SER A 145 -19.05 30.20 4.69
C SER A 145 -19.92 29.16 3.98
N THR A 146 -19.29 28.12 3.49
CA THR A 146 -19.96 26.99 2.86
C THR A 146 -19.60 25.69 3.58
N LEU A 147 -20.55 24.76 3.62
CA LEU A 147 -20.38 23.43 4.17
C LEU A 147 -19.84 22.50 3.10
N HIS A 148 -18.68 21.94 3.37
CA HIS A 148 -18.05 20.93 2.53
C HIS A 148 -17.99 19.61 3.26
N TRP A 149 -18.30 18.55 2.54
CA TRP A 149 -18.04 17.20 3.02
C TRP A 149 -16.53 16.94 3.00
N ALA A 150 -15.89 17.09 4.15
CA ALA A 150 -14.47 16.80 4.28
C ALA A 150 -14.29 15.37 4.81
N MET A 151 -13.68 14.53 4.02
CA MET A 151 -13.16 13.26 4.53
C MET A 151 -11.90 13.54 5.37
N PRO A 152 -11.78 12.96 6.57
CA PRO A 152 -10.53 13.08 7.32
C PRO A 152 -9.38 12.53 6.47
N ARG A 153 -8.33 13.33 6.33
CA ARG A 153 -7.12 12.88 5.63
C ARG A 153 -6.56 11.68 6.37
N THR A 154 -6.38 10.60 5.65
CA THR A 154 -5.84 9.35 6.18
C THR A 154 -4.50 9.06 5.51
N ALA A 155 -3.51 8.67 6.31
CA ALA A 155 -2.25 8.12 5.82
C ALA A 155 -2.27 6.61 6.03
N PHE A 156 -1.69 5.87 5.10
CA PHE A 156 -1.62 4.43 5.13
C PHE A 156 -0.18 3.92 5.13
N ALA A 157 0.09 2.87 5.90
CA ALA A 157 1.27 2.04 5.74
C ALA A 157 0.82 0.60 5.46
N VAL A 158 1.05 0.12 4.25
CA VAL A 158 0.77 -1.25 3.85
C VAL A 158 2.00 -2.10 4.12
N VAL A 159 1.86 -3.11 4.95
CA VAL A 159 2.93 -3.99 5.40
C VAL A 159 2.63 -5.39 4.88
N VAL A 160 3.50 -5.89 4.01
CA VAL A 160 3.32 -7.15 3.30
C VAL A 160 4.32 -8.17 3.79
N ASP A 161 3.81 -9.25 4.35
CA ASP A 161 4.61 -10.42 4.67
C ASP A 161 5.12 -11.06 3.37
N ARG A 162 6.41 -11.40 3.34
CA ARG A 162 7.02 -12.18 2.26
C ARG A 162 7.67 -13.46 2.79
N SER A 163 7.09 -14.07 3.82
CA SER A 163 7.46 -15.39 4.28
C SER A 163 7.18 -16.46 3.20
N GLY A 164 7.67 -17.68 3.43
CA GLY A 164 7.54 -18.76 2.43
C GLY A 164 6.09 -19.13 2.05
N SER A 165 5.12 -18.78 2.91
CA SER A 165 3.69 -18.98 2.66
C SER A 165 3.10 -17.97 1.67
N MET A 166 3.77 -16.84 1.40
CA MET A 166 3.28 -15.77 0.53
C MET A 166 3.51 -16.09 -0.95
N THR A 167 2.54 -16.74 -1.57
CA THR A 167 2.52 -17.10 -2.99
C THR A 167 1.81 -16.03 -3.85
N GLY A 168 1.75 -16.25 -5.16
CA GLY A 168 1.26 -15.28 -6.14
C GLY A 168 -0.11 -14.67 -5.84
N ALA A 169 -1.08 -15.46 -5.34
CA ALA A 169 -2.41 -14.97 -4.97
C ALA A 169 -2.37 -13.98 -3.80
N ARG A 170 -1.59 -14.27 -2.76
CA ARG A 170 -1.43 -13.40 -1.58
C ARG A 170 -0.72 -12.10 -1.94
N LEU A 171 0.31 -12.16 -2.81
CA LEU A 171 1.00 -10.97 -3.32
C LEU A 171 0.09 -10.13 -4.24
N ALA A 172 -0.80 -10.76 -5.01
CA ALA A 172 -1.81 -10.04 -5.80
C ALA A 172 -2.80 -9.29 -4.88
N ALA A 173 -3.25 -9.91 -3.79
CA ALA A 173 -4.06 -9.23 -2.77
C ALA A 173 -3.34 -8.02 -2.18
N ALA A 174 -2.06 -8.17 -1.85
CA ALA A 174 -1.23 -7.07 -1.34
C ALA A 174 -1.09 -5.92 -2.35
N ALA A 175 -0.91 -6.22 -3.63
CA ALA A 175 -0.85 -5.22 -4.68
C ALA A 175 -2.19 -4.47 -4.84
N ILE A 176 -3.32 -5.17 -4.76
CA ILE A 176 -4.67 -4.56 -4.81
C ILE A 176 -4.90 -3.65 -3.61
N VAL A 177 -4.53 -4.09 -2.40
CA VAL A 177 -4.62 -3.26 -1.18
C VAL A 177 -3.74 -2.02 -1.28
N ALA A 178 -2.49 -2.16 -1.73
CA ALA A 178 -1.58 -1.04 -1.90
C ALA A 178 -2.12 -0.02 -2.93
N ALA A 179 -2.66 -0.50 -4.05
CA ALA A 179 -3.31 0.35 -5.05
C ALA A 179 -4.57 1.04 -4.49
N ALA A 180 -5.39 0.34 -3.70
CA ALA A 180 -6.55 0.91 -3.04
C ALA A 180 -6.17 2.02 -2.04
N CYS A 181 -5.07 1.86 -1.31
CA CYS A 181 -4.51 2.89 -0.43
C CYS A 181 -3.96 4.08 -1.22
N ALA A 182 -3.28 3.82 -2.34
CA ALA A 182 -2.79 4.87 -3.24
C ALA A 182 -3.91 5.74 -3.83
N LEU A 183 -5.05 5.13 -4.17
CA LEU A 183 -6.24 5.86 -4.64
C LEU A 183 -6.87 6.73 -3.54
N ARG A 184 -6.86 6.25 -2.29
CA ARG A 184 -7.43 6.96 -1.13
C ARG A 184 -6.52 8.06 -0.59
N ALA A 185 -5.22 7.82 -0.59
CA ALA A 185 -4.20 8.73 -0.08
C ALA A 185 -3.00 8.80 -1.05
N PRO A 186 -3.14 9.48 -2.19
CA PRO A 186 -2.11 9.48 -3.23
C PRO A 186 -0.74 9.98 -2.76
N ARG A 187 -0.74 10.91 -1.80
CA ARG A 187 0.48 11.55 -1.29
C ARG A 187 0.99 10.95 0.02
N GLU A 188 0.16 10.27 0.78
CA GLU A 188 0.48 9.81 2.13
C GLU A 188 0.18 8.31 2.29
N HIS A 189 0.88 7.48 1.49
CA HIS A 189 0.87 6.04 1.67
C HIS A 189 2.27 5.45 1.53
N ALA A 190 2.66 4.60 2.45
CA ALA A 190 3.88 3.83 2.41
C ALA A 190 3.56 2.36 2.09
N VAL A 191 4.50 1.67 1.47
CA VAL A 191 4.41 0.23 1.24
C VAL A 191 5.73 -0.41 1.67
N LEU A 192 5.64 -1.37 2.57
CA LEU A 192 6.77 -2.10 3.12
C LEU A 192 6.56 -3.59 2.86
N SER A 193 7.65 -4.32 2.73
CA SER A 193 7.63 -5.78 2.79
C SER A 193 8.61 -6.26 3.85
N PHE A 194 8.31 -7.40 4.48
CA PHE A 194 9.16 -7.94 5.52
C PHE A 194 9.28 -9.46 5.45
N ALA A 195 10.41 -9.94 5.93
CA ALA A 195 10.75 -11.31 6.27
C ALA A 195 11.81 -11.25 7.37
N ALA A 196 13.05 -11.70 7.12
CA ALA A 196 14.19 -11.51 8.03
C ALA A 196 14.65 -10.04 8.14
N SER A 197 14.29 -9.22 7.18
CA SER A 197 14.52 -7.77 7.14
C SER A 197 13.30 -7.05 6.61
N VAL A 198 13.18 -5.76 6.94
CA VAL A 198 12.13 -4.89 6.42
C VAL A 198 12.69 -4.11 5.23
N ASP A 199 11.98 -4.15 4.11
CA ASP A 199 12.30 -3.39 2.91
C ASP A 199 11.20 -2.37 2.63
N VAL A 200 11.56 -1.09 2.55
CA VAL A 200 10.63 -0.03 2.16
C VAL A 200 10.53 -0.01 0.64
N ILE A 201 9.45 -0.57 0.11
CA ILE A 201 9.16 -0.61 -1.34
C ILE A 201 8.82 0.80 -1.84
N ARG A 202 7.95 1.49 -1.10
CA ARG A 202 7.56 2.88 -1.35
C ARG A 202 7.56 3.65 -0.03
N PRO A 203 8.42 4.67 0.14
CA PRO A 203 8.34 5.58 1.29
C PRO A 203 7.02 6.35 1.31
N LEU A 204 6.63 6.87 2.48
CA LEU A 204 5.38 7.63 2.65
C LEU A 204 5.23 8.77 1.64
N VAL A 205 6.30 9.55 1.44
CA VAL A 205 6.37 10.60 0.42
C VAL A 205 7.25 10.11 -0.72
N SER A 206 6.64 9.83 -1.85
CA SER A 206 7.32 9.28 -3.02
C SER A 206 6.52 9.55 -4.29
N ASP A 207 7.21 9.78 -5.39
CA ASP A 207 6.61 9.94 -6.73
C ASP A 207 6.39 8.60 -7.45
N MET A 208 6.63 7.47 -6.76
CA MET A 208 6.41 6.14 -7.33
C MET A 208 4.94 5.93 -7.64
N THR A 209 4.64 5.56 -8.88
CA THR A 209 3.27 5.29 -9.34
C THR A 209 2.71 4.00 -8.75
N PRO A 210 1.38 3.88 -8.61
CA PRO A 210 0.74 2.64 -8.14
C PRO A 210 1.10 1.42 -8.98
N ASP A 211 1.27 1.58 -10.31
CA ASP A 211 1.68 0.50 -11.22
C ASP A 211 3.07 -0.02 -10.87
N ALA A 212 4.03 0.89 -10.62
CA ALA A 212 5.39 0.52 -10.25
C ALA A 212 5.44 -0.19 -8.88
N VAL A 213 4.56 0.21 -7.94
CA VAL A 213 4.40 -0.48 -6.65
C VAL A 213 3.84 -1.89 -6.86
N ALA A 214 2.77 -2.02 -7.65
CA ALA A 214 2.15 -3.31 -7.95
C ALA A 214 3.15 -4.27 -8.62
N GLU A 215 3.92 -3.79 -9.59
CA GLU A 215 4.98 -4.57 -10.25
C GLU A 215 6.03 -5.07 -9.25
N ARG A 216 6.49 -4.20 -8.33
CA ARG A 216 7.46 -4.60 -7.30
C ARG A 216 6.88 -5.63 -6.35
N LEU A 217 5.64 -5.46 -5.90
CA LEU A 217 4.97 -6.41 -5.01
C LEU A 217 4.82 -7.79 -5.67
N LEU A 218 4.38 -7.85 -6.93
CA LEU A 218 4.20 -9.10 -7.66
C LEU A 218 5.52 -9.85 -7.93
N ARG A 219 6.65 -9.14 -7.92
CA ARG A 219 7.99 -9.73 -8.06
C ARG A 219 8.60 -10.19 -6.75
N LEU A 220 7.97 -9.91 -5.60
CA LEU A 220 8.48 -10.40 -4.31
C LEU A 220 8.56 -11.93 -4.31
N ARG A 221 9.56 -12.43 -3.62
CA ARG A 221 9.71 -13.86 -3.36
C ARG A 221 9.83 -14.06 -1.87
N GLY A 222 9.03 -14.98 -1.38
CA GLY A 222 9.00 -15.32 0.04
C GLY A 222 10.12 -16.29 0.39
N HIS A 223 10.83 -16.00 1.47
CA HIS A 223 11.73 -16.95 2.14
C HIS A 223 12.17 -16.40 3.49
N GLY A 224 12.40 -17.30 4.44
CA GLY A 224 13.08 -16.98 5.69
C GLY A 224 12.18 -16.71 6.88
N ILE A 225 12.80 -16.14 7.89
CA ILE A 225 12.26 -15.80 9.21
C ILE A 225 11.29 -14.61 9.08
N THR A 226 10.26 -14.55 9.92
CA THR A 226 9.26 -13.49 9.94
C THR A 226 9.44 -12.60 11.16
N ARG A 227 9.93 -11.36 10.99
CA ARG A 227 10.14 -10.35 12.05
C ARG A 227 9.03 -9.30 12.01
N LEU A 228 7.89 -9.65 12.60
CA LEU A 228 6.68 -8.83 12.52
C LEU A 228 6.79 -7.55 13.36
N ALA A 229 7.40 -7.62 14.55
CA ALA A 229 7.57 -6.45 15.43
C ALA A 229 8.39 -5.34 14.75
N ASP A 230 9.48 -5.71 14.06
CA ASP A 230 10.30 -4.76 13.29
C ASP A 230 9.51 -4.10 12.15
N ALA A 231 8.68 -4.90 11.46
CA ALA A 231 7.85 -4.41 10.36
C ALA A 231 6.81 -3.40 10.82
N LEU A 232 6.13 -3.65 11.94
CA LEU A 232 5.17 -2.71 12.54
C LEU A 232 5.87 -1.44 13.05
N THR A 233 7.07 -1.57 13.61
CA THR A 233 7.88 -0.43 14.03
C THR A 233 8.25 0.45 12.83
N ALA A 234 8.76 -0.15 11.75
CA ALA A 234 9.08 0.58 10.52
C ALA A 234 7.85 1.25 9.89
N ALA A 235 6.69 0.61 9.93
CA ALA A 235 5.44 1.21 9.46
C ALA A 235 5.05 2.43 10.28
N ARG A 236 5.18 2.37 11.61
CA ARG A 236 4.96 3.51 12.51
C ARG A 236 5.92 4.66 12.22
N GLU A 237 7.19 4.37 11.98
CA GLU A 237 8.19 5.36 11.61
C GLU A 237 7.85 6.06 10.28
N GLN A 238 7.38 5.32 9.28
CA GLN A 238 6.89 5.92 8.05
C GLN A 238 5.71 6.86 8.30
N LEU A 239 4.73 6.44 9.09
CA LEU A 239 3.54 7.23 9.40
C LEU A 239 3.82 8.43 10.30
N ALA A 240 4.90 8.42 11.10
CA ALA A 240 5.30 9.58 11.91
C ALA A 240 5.58 10.84 11.06
N HIS A 241 5.86 10.68 9.76
CA HIS A 241 6.04 11.78 8.82
C HIS A 241 4.74 12.24 8.13
N ALA A 242 3.60 11.59 8.44
CA ALA A 242 2.33 11.93 7.83
C ALA A 242 1.76 13.24 8.40
N ARG A 243 1.10 14.01 7.52
CA ARG A 243 0.33 15.20 7.92
C ARG A 243 -1.14 14.86 8.17
N ALA A 244 -1.56 13.66 7.80
CA ALA A 244 -2.91 13.17 8.02
C ALA A 244 -3.15 12.92 9.51
N GLN A 245 -4.36 13.25 9.99
CA GLN A 245 -4.75 13.06 11.39
C GLN A 245 -5.02 11.58 11.72
N ARG A 246 -5.47 10.81 10.73
CA ARG A 246 -5.75 9.38 10.85
C ARG A 246 -4.61 8.60 10.23
N GLN A 247 -3.99 7.71 11.00
CA GLN A 247 -2.88 6.87 10.57
C GLN A 247 -3.28 5.40 10.70
N VAL A 248 -3.25 4.68 9.59
CA VAL A 248 -3.70 3.28 9.53
C VAL A 248 -2.57 2.40 9.00
N VAL A 249 -2.20 1.41 9.78
CA VAL A 249 -1.33 0.32 9.32
C VAL A 249 -2.21 -0.82 8.82
N ILE A 250 -1.94 -1.31 7.62
CA ILE A 250 -2.62 -2.45 7.01
C ILE A 250 -1.60 -3.56 6.85
N LEU A 251 -1.76 -4.62 7.61
CA LEU A 251 -0.89 -5.78 7.62
C LEU A 251 -1.52 -6.91 6.81
N LEU A 252 -0.78 -7.41 5.83
CA LEU A 252 -1.13 -8.61 5.07
C LEU A 252 -0.17 -9.73 5.48
N SER A 253 -0.61 -10.62 6.37
CA SER A 253 0.20 -11.70 6.95
C SER A 253 -0.70 -12.73 7.63
N ASP A 254 -0.25 -13.97 7.72
CA ASP A 254 -0.80 -14.98 8.62
C ASP A 254 -0.41 -14.73 10.09
N CYS A 255 0.45 -13.72 10.35
CA CYS A 255 0.97 -13.34 11.66
C CYS A 255 1.75 -14.47 12.38
N ARG A 256 2.25 -15.45 11.66
CA ARG A 256 3.16 -16.46 12.23
C ARG A 256 4.55 -15.86 12.37
N THR A 257 4.89 -15.46 13.58
CA THR A 257 6.25 -14.99 13.90
C THR A 257 7.16 -16.18 14.15
N THR A 258 8.41 -16.04 13.76
CA THR A 258 9.46 -17.05 14.01
C THR A 258 10.55 -16.51 14.92
N ASP A 259 10.39 -15.29 15.40
CA ASP A 259 11.24 -14.67 16.40
C ASP A 259 10.55 -14.66 17.78
N ASP A 260 11.37 -14.49 18.84
CA ASP A 260 10.89 -14.41 20.23
C ASP A 260 10.38 -13.00 20.61
N ASP A 261 10.33 -12.05 19.67
CA ASP A 261 9.93 -10.69 19.93
C ASP A 261 8.41 -10.58 20.13
N ASP A 262 8.00 -9.98 21.27
CA ASP A 262 6.59 -9.72 21.54
C ASP A 262 6.04 -8.62 20.62
N THR A 263 5.23 -9.03 19.67
CA THR A 263 4.61 -8.14 18.67
C THR A 263 3.45 -7.29 19.25
N VAL A 264 2.82 -7.74 20.33
CA VAL A 264 1.61 -7.13 20.88
C VAL A 264 1.83 -5.69 21.36
N PRO A 265 2.89 -5.34 22.11
CA PRO A 265 3.12 -3.96 22.52
C PRO A 265 3.30 -3.02 21.33
N THR A 266 4.02 -3.47 20.30
CA THR A 266 4.21 -2.67 19.07
C THR A 266 2.87 -2.47 18.34
N ALA A 267 2.08 -3.53 18.18
CA ALA A 267 0.77 -3.47 17.56
C ALA A 267 -0.19 -2.51 18.30
N ARG A 268 -0.20 -2.55 19.65
CA ARG A 268 -0.99 -1.64 20.50
C ARG A 268 -0.54 -0.18 20.41
N SER A 269 0.72 0.08 20.07
CA SER A 269 1.24 1.44 19.96
C SER A 269 0.83 2.15 18.66
N LEU A 270 0.23 1.43 17.70
CA LEU A 270 -0.28 1.98 16.45
C LEU A 270 -1.62 2.68 16.68
N GLN A 271 -1.87 3.77 15.96
CA GLN A 271 -3.15 4.47 16.06
C GLN A 271 -4.31 3.60 15.59
N GLU A 272 -4.14 2.92 14.45
CA GLU A 272 -5.06 1.92 13.93
C GLU A 272 -4.28 0.80 13.25
N LEU A 273 -4.65 -0.44 13.54
CA LEU A 273 -4.13 -1.62 12.87
C LEU A 273 -5.29 -2.39 12.24
N ILE A 274 -5.14 -2.73 10.96
CA ILE A 274 -6.04 -3.61 10.20
C ILE A 274 -5.21 -4.80 9.74
N ILE A 275 -5.69 -6.01 9.99
CA ILE A 275 -5.02 -7.24 9.57
C ILE A 275 -5.87 -7.93 8.52
N LEU A 276 -5.26 -8.23 7.38
CA LEU A 276 -5.85 -9.04 6.31
C LEU A 276 -5.08 -10.35 6.25
N ALA A 277 -5.71 -11.43 6.67
CA ALA A 277 -5.10 -12.75 6.76
C ALA A 277 -5.62 -13.70 5.69
N PRO A 278 -4.84 -14.69 5.23
CA PRO A 278 -5.33 -15.74 4.36
C PRO A 278 -6.43 -16.56 5.05
N ALA A 279 -7.49 -16.94 4.32
CA ALA A 279 -8.59 -17.71 4.89
C ALA A 279 -8.19 -19.11 5.38
N ASP A 280 -7.16 -19.68 4.75
CA ASP A 280 -6.60 -20.98 5.09
C ASP A 280 -5.59 -20.95 6.24
N ASP A 281 -5.18 -19.76 6.71
CA ASP A 281 -4.19 -19.59 7.77
C ASP A 281 -4.36 -18.23 8.48
N HIS A 282 -5.35 -18.10 9.35
CA HIS A 282 -5.73 -16.83 9.98
C HIS A 282 -5.75 -16.86 11.51
N GLU A 283 -5.52 -18.02 12.15
CA GLU A 283 -5.66 -18.17 13.60
C GLU A 283 -4.77 -17.21 14.40
N GLN A 284 -3.49 -17.09 13.99
CA GLN A 284 -2.54 -16.20 14.67
C GLN A 284 -2.87 -14.72 14.42
N ALA A 285 -3.38 -14.39 13.23
CA ALA A 285 -3.84 -13.05 12.91
C ALA A 285 -5.04 -12.63 13.77
N ALA A 286 -6.03 -13.52 13.94
CA ALA A 286 -7.18 -13.30 14.81
C ALA A 286 -6.74 -13.14 16.28
N HIS A 287 -5.79 -13.96 16.73
CA HIS A 287 -5.24 -13.87 18.09
C HIS A 287 -4.55 -12.53 18.33
N LEU A 288 -3.63 -12.12 17.43
CA LEU A 288 -2.95 -10.83 17.49
C LEU A 288 -3.95 -9.67 17.46
N ALA A 289 -4.96 -9.75 16.57
CA ALA A 289 -6.00 -8.72 16.47
C ALA A 289 -6.77 -8.56 17.79
N GLY A 290 -7.16 -9.66 18.42
CA GLY A 290 -7.82 -9.64 19.75
C GLY A 290 -6.96 -9.03 20.83
N GLN A 291 -5.67 -9.37 20.88
CA GLN A 291 -4.75 -8.82 21.84
C GLN A 291 -4.43 -7.34 21.63
N ALA A 292 -4.29 -6.92 20.37
CA ALA A 292 -3.94 -5.55 20.02
C ALA A 292 -5.13 -4.59 19.91
N GLY A 293 -6.38 -5.10 19.96
CA GLY A 293 -7.57 -4.30 19.65
C GLY A 293 -7.65 -3.91 18.16
N ALA A 294 -7.03 -4.70 17.30
CA ALA A 294 -7.01 -4.46 15.87
C ALA A 294 -8.26 -5.03 15.18
N ARG A 295 -8.62 -4.44 14.04
CA ARG A 295 -9.64 -5.00 13.15
C ARG A 295 -9.00 -5.97 12.19
N TRP A 296 -9.70 -7.04 11.85
CA TRP A 296 -9.16 -8.02 10.93
C TRP A 296 -10.25 -8.64 10.04
N ALA A 297 -9.83 -9.21 8.92
CA ALA A 297 -10.67 -10.04 8.06
C ALA A 297 -9.83 -11.10 7.36
N GLU A 298 -10.47 -12.21 7.05
CA GLU A 298 -9.91 -13.23 6.17
C GLU A 298 -10.10 -12.89 4.70
N LEU A 299 -9.13 -13.28 3.88
CA LEU A 299 -9.15 -13.14 2.43
C LEU A 299 -9.25 -14.52 1.78
N THR A 300 -10.39 -14.81 1.17
CA THR A 300 -10.63 -16.04 0.40
C THR A 300 -10.13 -15.89 -1.05
N SER A 301 -10.11 -14.67 -1.56
CA SER A 301 -9.63 -14.34 -2.91
C SER A 301 -8.92 -13.00 -2.94
N PRO A 302 -7.89 -12.84 -3.77
CA PRO A 302 -7.28 -11.54 -4.02
C PRO A 302 -8.27 -10.48 -4.49
N LEU A 303 -9.34 -10.89 -5.20
CA LEU A 303 -10.37 -10.00 -5.72
C LEU A 303 -11.17 -9.32 -4.62
N ASP A 304 -11.30 -9.95 -3.46
CA ASP A 304 -12.07 -9.44 -2.32
C ASP A 304 -11.28 -8.45 -1.46
N ALA A 305 -9.97 -8.36 -1.68
CA ALA A 305 -9.05 -7.60 -0.82
C ALA A 305 -9.43 -6.12 -0.68
N ALA A 306 -9.81 -5.46 -1.79
CA ALA A 306 -10.20 -4.06 -1.76
C ALA A 306 -11.54 -3.84 -1.03
N ALA A 307 -12.51 -4.75 -1.21
CA ALA A 307 -13.81 -4.69 -0.54
C ALA A 307 -13.69 -5.04 0.96
N ALA A 308 -12.84 -6.00 1.32
CA ALA A 308 -12.55 -6.33 2.71
C ALA A 308 -11.90 -5.13 3.43
N LEU A 309 -10.92 -4.50 2.80
CA LEU A 309 -10.30 -3.29 3.32
C LEU A 309 -11.34 -2.18 3.51
N ASP A 310 -12.22 -1.95 2.54
CA ASP A 310 -13.24 -0.90 2.61
C ASP A 310 -14.20 -1.12 3.78
N ARG A 311 -14.68 -2.35 3.98
CA ARG A 311 -15.52 -2.71 5.13
C ARG A 311 -14.82 -2.42 6.45
N LEU A 312 -13.53 -2.79 6.58
CA LEU A 312 -12.77 -2.55 7.80
C LEU A 312 -12.44 -1.08 8.05
N LEU A 313 -12.22 -0.29 6.99
CA LEU A 313 -11.99 1.15 7.12
C LEU A 313 -13.25 1.93 7.53
N THR A 314 -14.43 1.45 7.11
CA THR A 314 -15.74 2.08 7.38
C THR A 314 -16.38 1.60 8.69
N ALA A 315 -16.08 0.39 9.15
CA ALA A 315 -16.50 -0.08 10.47
C ALA A 315 -15.92 0.85 11.53
N GLN A 316 -16.78 1.62 12.20
CA GLN A 316 -16.35 2.42 13.36
C GLN A 316 -15.78 1.48 14.41
N ALA A 317 -14.62 1.83 14.98
CA ALA A 317 -14.16 1.18 16.19
C ALA A 317 -15.29 1.29 17.21
N ALA A 318 -15.79 0.17 17.71
CA ALA A 318 -16.75 0.18 18.81
C ALA A 318 -16.09 0.97 19.95
N PRO A 319 -16.80 1.96 20.55
CA PRO A 319 -16.25 2.67 21.69
C PRO A 319 -16.00 1.63 22.80
N VAL A 320 -14.77 1.62 23.31
CA VAL A 320 -14.37 0.85 24.49
C VAL A 320 -15.03 1.46 25.74
#